data_5746350bff431d8087e2c361fbb98968
#
_entry.id   5746350bff431d8087e2c361fbb98968
#
_cell.length_a   1.000
_cell.length_b   1.000
_cell.length_c   1.000
_cell.angle_alpha   90.00
_cell.angle_beta   90.00
_cell.angle_gamma   90.00
#
_symmetry.space_group_name_H-M   'P 1'
#
loop_
_entity.id
_entity.type
_entity.pdbx_description
1 polymer ?
#
loop_
_entity_poly.entity_id
_entity_poly.type
_entity_poly.pdbx_seq_one_letter_code
_entity_poly.pdbx_strand_id
1 'polypeptide(L)'
;RVLNTFYQEGLTTEKGKGILSCQGCRMAREYLKDINKLSDWLKYTANFDDEEAYQEALSLVLTLSSKARAKLVNNTSKERLFELIDNVKEISGDMLSANLDDGQYLFAFTVYKADKMEISMANDGFFHPGILDIKMGHGGLVLKPKEVERESMMGKMVLKGKLSSLKYQVGEDYLECRMIKDDYIIPISKLRFHYSKEERILQTSVKIKVKPTVGKIHMPESIAIMNVIIK
;
A
#
# COMPACT_ATOMS: atom_id res chain seq x y z
N ARG A 1 15.14 -18.11 -33.43
CA ARG A 1 14.32 -18.86 -32.44
C ARG A 1 13.51 -17.88 -31.56
N VAL A 2 14.15 -16.88 -30.95
CA VAL A 2 13.49 -15.89 -30.05
C VAL A 2 12.36 -15.11 -30.75
N LEU A 3 12.58 -14.59 -31.97
CA LEU A 3 11.56 -13.84 -32.72
C LEU A 3 10.34 -14.71 -33.06
N ASN A 4 10.53 -16.02 -33.27
CA ASN A 4 9.39 -16.92 -33.50
C ASN A 4 8.56 -17.12 -32.23
N THR A 5 9.21 -17.18 -31.05
CA THR A 5 8.49 -17.21 -29.76
C THR A 5 7.70 -15.94 -29.57
N PHE A 6 8.27 -14.76 -29.81
CA PHE A 6 7.54 -13.49 -29.74
C PHE A 6 6.34 -13.41 -30.67
N TYR A 7 6.46 -13.99 -31.87
CA TYR A 7 5.32 -14.09 -32.80
C TYR A 7 4.22 -15.01 -32.24
N GLN A 8 4.59 -16.16 -31.68
CA GLN A 8 3.65 -17.11 -31.06
C GLN A 8 2.92 -16.49 -29.85
N GLU A 9 3.61 -15.64 -29.09
CA GLU A 9 3.05 -14.93 -27.96
C GLU A 9 2.28 -13.65 -28.35
N GLY A 10 2.17 -13.37 -29.67
CA GLY A 10 1.46 -12.20 -30.19
C GLY A 10 2.18 -10.87 -29.95
N LEU A 11 3.48 -10.88 -29.62
CA LEU A 11 4.26 -9.68 -29.34
C LEU A 11 4.82 -9.02 -30.62
N THR A 12 4.92 -9.78 -31.73
CA THR A 12 5.30 -9.25 -33.04
C THR A 12 4.20 -9.50 -34.08
N THR A 13 4.15 -8.66 -35.11
CA THR A 13 3.14 -8.74 -36.18
C THR A 13 3.50 -9.78 -37.24
N GLU A 14 4.81 -10.04 -37.42
CA GLU A 14 5.31 -10.93 -38.46
C GLU A 14 6.32 -11.94 -37.89
N LYS A 15 6.21 -13.18 -38.37
CA LYS A 15 7.11 -14.26 -37.97
C LYS A 15 8.56 -13.96 -38.41
N GLY A 16 9.49 -14.04 -37.45
CA GLY A 16 10.91 -13.81 -37.73
C GLY A 16 11.33 -12.34 -37.89
N LYS A 17 10.38 -11.38 -37.80
CA LYS A 17 10.68 -9.96 -37.82
C LYS A 17 10.48 -9.33 -36.45
N GLY A 18 11.26 -8.30 -36.14
CA GLY A 18 11.20 -7.56 -34.87
C GLY A 18 10.15 -6.44 -34.83
N ILE A 19 9.12 -6.49 -35.68
CA ILE A 19 8.05 -5.48 -35.73
C ILE A 19 7.03 -5.79 -34.62
N LEU A 20 6.95 -4.91 -33.62
CA LEU A 20 6.07 -5.12 -32.46
C LEU A 20 4.59 -4.98 -32.84
N SER A 21 3.76 -5.85 -32.29
CA SER A 21 2.30 -5.72 -32.28
C SER A 21 1.86 -4.63 -31.29
N CYS A 22 0.57 -4.29 -31.26
CA CYS A 22 0.02 -3.39 -30.24
C CYS A 22 0.27 -3.91 -28.81
N GLN A 23 0.17 -5.24 -28.61
CA GLN A 23 0.49 -5.87 -27.33
C GLN A 23 1.99 -5.78 -27.02
N GLY A 24 2.85 -6.06 -28.00
CA GLY A 24 4.29 -5.94 -27.86
C GLY A 24 4.73 -4.49 -27.56
N CYS A 25 4.14 -3.50 -28.23
CA CYS A 25 4.40 -2.10 -27.93
C CYS A 25 3.99 -1.70 -26.50
N ARG A 26 2.85 -2.20 -26.01
CA ARG A 26 2.42 -1.95 -24.64
C ARG A 26 3.40 -2.53 -23.64
N MET A 27 3.74 -3.80 -23.80
CA MET A 27 4.71 -4.49 -22.95
C MET A 27 6.08 -3.82 -22.96
N ALA A 28 6.60 -3.45 -24.15
CA ALA A 28 7.88 -2.73 -24.26
C ALA A 28 7.86 -1.39 -23.52
N ARG A 29 6.75 -0.62 -23.61
CA ARG A 29 6.61 0.65 -22.88
C ARG A 29 6.61 0.46 -21.37
N GLU A 30 5.96 -0.59 -20.86
CA GLU A 30 5.98 -0.92 -19.43
C GLU A 30 7.40 -1.25 -18.96
N TYR A 31 8.13 -2.08 -19.71
CA TYR A 31 9.54 -2.38 -19.40
C TYR A 31 10.42 -1.14 -19.43
N LEU A 32 10.31 -0.30 -20.45
CA LEU A 32 11.08 0.96 -20.55
C LEU A 32 10.76 1.91 -19.38
N LYS A 33 9.48 2.02 -19.00
CA LYS A 33 9.07 2.81 -17.83
C LYS A 33 9.75 2.31 -16.56
N ASP A 34 9.78 1.00 -16.33
CA ASP A 34 10.41 0.39 -15.16
C ASP A 34 11.94 0.58 -15.18
N ILE A 35 12.58 0.39 -16.34
CA ILE A 35 14.01 0.63 -16.52
C ILE A 35 14.37 2.07 -16.18
N ASN A 36 13.65 3.06 -16.74
CA ASN A 36 13.92 4.47 -16.49
C ASN A 36 13.81 4.82 -15.00
N LYS A 37 12.76 4.32 -14.31
CA LYS A 37 12.58 4.55 -12.87
C LYS A 37 13.72 3.96 -12.03
N LEU A 38 14.14 2.73 -12.34
CA LEU A 38 15.23 2.09 -11.64
C LEU A 38 16.58 2.75 -11.96
N SER A 39 16.80 3.16 -13.21
CA SER A 39 17.99 3.91 -13.60
C SER A 39 18.09 5.23 -12.83
N ASP A 40 17.01 6.01 -12.78
CA ASP A 40 16.98 7.26 -12.00
C ASP A 40 17.25 6.99 -10.52
N TRP A 41 16.64 5.97 -9.95
CA TRP A 41 16.88 5.59 -8.55
C TRP A 41 18.35 5.19 -8.30
N LEU A 42 18.98 4.41 -9.19
CA LEU A 42 20.39 4.03 -9.09
C LEU A 42 21.32 5.24 -9.15
N LYS A 43 21.04 6.22 -10.03
CA LYS A 43 21.80 7.47 -10.11
C LYS A 43 21.76 8.23 -8.80
N TYR A 44 20.55 8.47 -8.27
CA TYR A 44 20.37 9.32 -7.08
C TYR A 44 20.77 8.63 -5.77
N THR A 45 20.57 7.31 -5.66
CA THR A 45 20.76 6.60 -4.38
C THR A 45 22.11 5.89 -4.29
N ALA A 46 22.62 5.36 -5.42
CA ALA A 46 23.84 4.56 -5.46
C ALA A 46 25.01 5.26 -6.21
N ASN A 47 24.80 6.51 -6.67
CA ASN A 47 25.80 7.31 -7.40
C ASN A 47 26.38 6.63 -8.66
N PHE A 48 25.56 5.84 -9.37
CA PHE A 48 25.93 5.30 -10.68
C PHE A 48 25.95 6.45 -11.71
N ASP A 49 26.82 6.33 -12.72
CA ASP A 49 26.72 7.21 -13.88
C ASP A 49 25.51 6.82 -14.77
N ASP A 50 25.23 7.64 -15.80
CA ASP A 50 24.04 7.48 -16.65
C ASP A 50 24.00 6.13 -17.38
N GLU A 51 25.15 5.70 -17.93
CA GLU A 51 25.23 4.46 -18.69
C GLU A 51 25.20 3.25 -17.77
N GLU A 52 25.98 3.26 -16.70
CA GLU A 52 25.99 2.19 -15.69
C GLU A 52 24.62 1.98 -15.07
N ALA A 53 23.95 3.09 -14.67
CA ALA A 53 22.61 3.04 -14.08
C ALA A 53 21.58 2.42 -15.05
N TYR A 54 21.66 2.76 -16.34
CA TYR A 54 20.76 2.21 -17.34
C TYR A 54 21.01 0.71 -17.57
N GLN A 55 22.26 0.28 -17.67
CA GLN A 55 22.62 -1.13 -17.89
C GLN A 55 22.22 -2.00 -16.70
N GLU A 56 22.47 -1.54 -15.47
CA GLU A 56 22.06 -2.25 -14.26
C GLU A 56 20.54 -2.31 -14.12
N ALA A 57 19.82 -1.21 -14.38
CA ALA A 57 18.36 -1.18 -14.38
C ALA A 57 17.77 -2.14 -15.42
N LEU A 58 18.33 -2.18 -16.63
CA LEU A 58 17.95 -3.12 -17.69
C LEU A 58 18.15 -4.58 -17.25
N SER A 59 19.31 -4.89 -16.66
CA SER A 59 19.63 -6.21 -16.13
C SER A 59 18.62 -6.63 -15.06
N LEU A 60 18.32 -5.76 -14.08
CA LEU A 60 17.35 -6.01 -13.02
C LEU A 60 15.94 -6.28 -13.57
N VAL A 61 15.48 -5.42 -14.49
CA VAL A 61 14.12 -5.52 -15.06
C VAL A 61 13.93 -6.81 -15.85
N LEU A 62 14.96 -7.27 -16.55
CA LEU A 62 14.91 -8.49 -17.37
C LEU A 62 15.07 -9.77 -16.56
N THR A 63 15.75 -9.73 -15.40
CA THR A 63 16.04 -10.93 -14.60
C THR A 63 15.01 -11.16 -13.48
N LEU A 64 14.39 -10.11 -12.96
CA LEU A 64 13.42 -10.22 -11.88
C LEU A 64 12.08 -10.79 -12.36
N SER A 65 11.43 -11.58 -11.51
CA SER A 65 10.02 -11.93 -11.73
C SER A 65 9.16 -10.66 -11.75
N SER A 66 8.03 -10.69 -12.48
CA SER A 66 7.09 -9.54 -12.55
C SER A 66 6.67 -9.01 -11.17
N LYS A 67 6.47 -9.93 -10.19
CA LYS A 67 6.12 -9.57 -8.82
C LYS A 67 7.27 -8.86 -8.08
N ALA A 68 8.51 -9.34 -8.23
CA ALA A 68 9.68 -8.74 -7.60
C ALA A 68 9.99 -7.37 -8.23
N ARG A 69 9.90 -7.27 -9.56
CA ARG A 69 10.07 -6.03 -10.31
C ARG A 69 9.07 -4.96 -9.87
N ALA A 70 7.78 -5.29 -9.83
CA ALA A 70 6.75 -4.34 -9.39
C ALA A 70 6.99 -3.83 -7.97
N LYS A 71 7.40 -4.69 -7.04
CA LYS A 71 7.75 -4.28 -5.67
C LYS A 71 8.96 -3.36 -5.64
N LEU A 72 9.99 -3.64 -6.42
CA LEU A 72 11.19 -2.82 -6.48
C LEU A 72 10.86 -1.43 -7.05
N VAL A 73 10.15 -1.37 -8.18
CA VAL A 73 9.71 -0.11 -8.82
C VAL A 73 8.81 0.71 -7.88
N ASN A 74 7.90 0.07 -7.14
CA ASN A 74 7.07 0.79 -6.17
C ASN A 74 7.92 1.39 -5.03
N ASN A 75 8.96 0.72 -4.58
CA ASN A 75 9.87 1.28 -3.59
C ASN A 75 10.63 2.50 -4.11
N THR A 76 11.03 2.53 -5.38
CA THR A 76 11.70 3.72 -5.96
C THR A 76 10.78 4.94 -5.99
N SER A 77 9.48 4.78 -6.24
CA SER A 77 8.55 5.91 -6.19
C SER A 77 8.33 6.45 -4.78
N LYS A 78 8.40 5.59 -3.78
CA LYS A 78 8.34 6.02 -2.37
C LYS A 78 9.60 6.80 -1.96
N GLU A 79 10.79 6.34 -2.33
CA GLU A 79 12.04 7.07 -2.10
C GLU A 79 12.01 8.46 -2.75
N ARG A 80 11.58 8.54 -3.99
CA ARG A 80 11.38 9.82 -4.69
C ARG A 80 10.40 10.74 -3.98
N LEU A 81 9.31 10.21 -3.43
CA LEU A 81 8.38 11.00 -2.63
C LEU A 81 9.08 11.60 -1.40
N PHE A 82 9.86 10.81 -0.67
CA PHE A 82 10.56 11.29 0.52
C PHE A 82 11.58 12.39 0.19
N GLU A 83 12.23 12.33 -0.95
CA GLU A 83 13.10 13.41 -1.43
C GLU A 83 12.32 14.69 -1.75
N LEU A 84 11.15 14.56 -2.40
CA LEU A 84 10.29 15.70 -2.74
C LEU A 84 9.76 16.43 -1.49
N ILE A 85 9.49 15.69 -0.41
CA ILE A 85 8.92 16.24 0.83
C ILE A 85 9.96 16.52 1.92
N ASP A 86 11.24 16.43 1.63
CA ASP A 86 12.34 16.54 2.61
C ASP A 86 12.28 17.81 3.48
N ASN A 87 11.72 18.90 2.96
CA ASN A 87 11.52 20.17 3.65
C ASN A 87 10.06 20.43 4.07
N VAL A 88 9.18 19.45 3.95
CA VAL A 88 7.74 19.58 4.24
C VAL A 88 7.42 18.76 5.49
N LYS A 89 6.83 19.40 6.49
CA LYS A 89 6.46 18.71 7.74
C LYS A 89 5.16 17.92 7.66
N GLU A 90 4.26 18.32 6.77
CA GLU A 90 2.93 17.73 6.66
C GLU A 90 2.49 17.71 5.20
N ILE A 91 1.92 16.59 4.76
CA ILE A 91 1.35 16.42 3.43
C ILE A 91 -0.10 15.91 3.50
N SER A 92 -0.91 16.30 2.53
CA SER A 92 -2.25 15.73 2.39
C SER A 92 -2.19 14.33 1.75
N GLY A 93 -3.21 13.51 2.02
CA GLY A 93 -3.33 12.22 1.34
C GLY A 93 -3.49 12.32 -0.17
N ASP A 94 -4.03 13.43 -0.69
CA ASP A 94 -4.08 13.70 -2.13
C ASP A 94 -2.68 13.93 -2.69
N MET A 95 -1.83 14.69 -2.00
CA MET A 95 -0.43 14.85 -2.37
C MET A 95 0.34 13.52 -2.31
N LEU A 96 0.08 12.72 -1.29
CA LEU A 96 0.67 11.38 -1.17
C LEU A 96 0.28 10.49 -2.36
N SER A 97 -1.02 10.41 -2.69
CA SER A 97 -1.50 9.57 -3.79
C SER A 97 -1.09 10.06 -5.18
N ALA A 98 -0.93 11.38 -5.37
CA ALA A 98 -0.48 11.94 -6.64
C ALA A 98 1.02 11.71 -6.93
N ASN A 99 1.83 11.50 -5.89
CA ASN A 99 3.28 11.33 -6.02
C ASN A 99 3.76 9.87 -5.87
N LEU A 100 2.87 8.95 -5.50
CA LEU A 100 3.13 7.52 -5.53
C LEU A 100 2.63 6.93 -6.86
N ASP A 101 3.37 5.96 -7.39
CA ASP A 101 2.91 5.18 -8.53
C ASP A 101 1.73 4.28 -8.16
N ASP A 102 0.93 3.89 -9.14
CA ASP A 102 -0.11 2.88 -8.94
C ASP A 102 0.50 1.58 -8.43
N GLY A 103 -0.03 1.09 -7.33
CA GLY A 103 0.50 -0.11 -6.68
C GLY A 103 0.08 -0.26 -5.23
N GLN A 104 0.64 -1.27 -4.59
CA GLN A 104 0.37 -1.62 -3.20
C GLN A 104 1.62 -1.41 -2.35
N TYR A 105 1.49 -0.58 -1.33
CA TYR A 105 2.53 -0.24 -0.37
C TYR A 105 2.13 -0.76 1.00
N LEU A 106 3.05 -1.39 1.71
CA LEU A 106 2.78 -1.84 3.07
C LEU A 106 2.91 -0.67 4.05
N PHE A 107 2.02 -0.65 5.04
CA PHE A 107 2.15 0.26 6.17
C PHE A 107 1.97 -0.49 7.50
N ALA A 108 2.70 -0.04 8.51
CA ALA A 108 2.49 -0.49 9.87
C ALA A 108 1.37 0.34 10.52
N PHE A 109 0.58 -0.28 11.39
CA PHE A 109 -0.37 0.45 12.20
C PHE A 109 -0.56 -0.21 13.57
N THR A 110 -1.01 0.58 14.52
CA THR A 110 -1.39 0.12 15.85
C THR A 110 -2.66 0.82 16.28
N VAL A 111 -3.59 0.07 16.85
CA VAL A 111 -4.84 0.61 17.36
C VAL A 111 -4.76 0.74 18.87
N TYR A 112 -4.89 1.97 19.38
CA TYR A 112 -4.87 2.31 20.80
C TYR A 112 -6.28 2.60 21.32
N LYS A 113 -6.49 2.46 22.62
CA LYS A 113 -7.68 2.97 23.31
C LYS A 113 -7.72 4.50 23.18
N ALA A 114 -8.92 5.08 23.06
CA ALA A 114 -9.06 6.53 22.89
C ALA A 114 -8.68 7.33 24.15
N ASP A 115 -8.79 6.74 25.32
CA ASP A 115 -8.60 7.35 26.64
C ASP A 115 -7.25 7.05 27.28
N LYS A 116 -6.48 6.08 26.70
CA LYS A 116 -5.22 5.61 27.26
C LYS A 116 -4.25 5.20 26.18
N MET A 117 -2.95 5.35 26.46
CA MET A 117 -1.85 4.87 25.59
C MET A 117 -1.66 3.33 25.73
N GLU A 118 -2.76 2.59 25.69
CA GLU A 118 -2.77 1.13 25.73
C GLU A 118 -3.30 0.58 24.41
N ILE A 119 -2.74 -0.54 23.96
CA ILE A 119 -3.20 -1.22 22.75
C ILE A 119 -4.66 -1.65 22.96
N SER A 120 -5.51 -1.29 22.03
CA SER A 120 -6.90 -1.70 22.00
C SER A 120 -7.03 -3.16 21.57
N MET A 121 -8.02 -3.87 22.10
CA MET A 121 -8.39 -5.21 21.60
C MET A 121 -8.78 -5.20 20.11
N ALA A 122 -9.20 -4.05 19.58
CA ALA A 122 -9.48 -3.90 18.16
C ALA A 122 -8.24 -4.10 17.29
N ASN A 123 -7.02 -3.91 17.83
CA ASN A 123 -5.78 -4.16 17.11
C ASN A 123 -5.67 -5.62 16.63
N ASP A 124 -6.07 -6.56 17.46
CA ASP A 124 -6.04 -7.99 17.15
C ASP A 124 -7.10 -8.38 16.10
N GLY A 125 -8.09 -7.51 15.88
CA GLY A 125 -9.17 -7.70 14.90
C GLY A 125 -8.77 -7.45 13.45
N PHE A 126 -7.48 -7.17 13.18
CA PHE A 126 -6.95 -6.93 11.85
C PHE A 126 -5.71 -7.78 11.56
N PHE A 127 -5.50 -8.09 10.29
CA PHE A 127 -4.20 -8.60 9.83
C PHE A 127 -3.20 -7.45 9.68
N HIS A 128 -1.98 -7.68 10.08
CA HIS A 128 -0.84 -6.77 9.94
C HIS A 128 0.20 -7.34 8.96
N PRO A 129 0.87 -6.51 8.16
CA PRO A 129 0.67 -5.06 7.97
C PRO A 129 -0.58 -4.75 7.16
N GLY A 130 -1.02 -3.46 7.18
CA GLY A 130 -2.03 -2.95 6.27
C GLY A 130 -1.46 -2.66 4.87
N ILE A 131 -2.33 -2.36 3.91
CA ILE A 131 -1.97 -2.07 2.53
C ILE A 131 -2.49 -0.70 2.14
N LEU A 132 -1.60 0.21 1.71
CA LEU A 132 -1.95 1.43 1.01
C LEU A 132 -2.06 1.09 -0.48
N ASP A 133 -3.28 1.07 -1.02
CA ASP A 133 -3.56 0.80 -2.43
C ASP A 133 -3.70 2.12 -3.18
N ILE A 134 -2.82 2.38 -4.14
CA ILE A 134 -2.83 3.57 -4.98
C ILE A 134 -3.24 3.18 -6.39
N LYS A 135 -4.27 3.87 -6.91
CA LYS A 135 -4.77 3.68 -8.27
C LYS A 135 -5.20 5.01 -8.89
N MET A 136 -4.63 5.34 -10.03
CA MET A 136 -4.97 6.55 -10.81
C MET A 136 -4.97 7.82 -9.95
N GLY A 137 -3.95 7.98 -9.10
CA GLY A 137 -3.81 9.14 -8.22
C GLY A 137 -4.77 9.15 -7.01
N HIS A 138 -5.50 8.07 -6.76
CA HIS A 138 -6.35 7.91 -5.57
C HIS A 138 -5.79 6.82 -4.65
N GLY A 139 -5.84 7.05 -3.35
CA GLY A 139 -5.30 6.13 -2.37
C GLY A 139 -6.29 5.75 -1.27
N GLY A 140 -6.16 4.51 -0.78
CA GLY A 140 -6.91 4.01 0.35
C GLY A 140 -6.09 3.12 1.27
N LEU A 141 -6.25 3.30 2.58
CA LEU A 141 -5.74 2.36 3.59
C LEU A 141 -6.67 1.14 3.63
N VAL A 142 -6.16 0.01 3.19
CA VAL A 142 -6.88 -1.27 3.17
C VAL A 142 -6.54 -2.03 4.43
N LEU A 143 -7.55 -2.27 5.25
CA LEU A 143 -7.48 -2.99 6.52
C LEU A 143 -8.25 -4.30 6.39
N LYS A 144 -7.53 -5.41 6.49
CA LYS A 144 -8.11 -6.73 6.39
C LYS A 144 -8.57 -7.20 7.78
N PRO A 145 -9.89 -7.44 8.01
CA PRO A 145 -10.37 -7.90 9.30
C PRO A 145 -9.94 -9.34 9.57
N LYS A 146 -9.68 -9.62 10.83
CA LYS A 146 -9.32 -10.94 11.34
C LYS A 146 -10.33 -11.40 12.39
N GLU A 147 -10.69 -12.66 12.33
CA GLU A 147 -11.46 -13.28 13.41
C GLU A 147 -10.55 -13.52 14.62
N VAL A 148 -11.00 -13.13 15.81
CA VAL A 148 -10.27 -13.28 17.07
C VAL A 148 -10.97 -14.33 17.92
N GLU A 149 -10.23 -15.34 18.35
CA GLU A 149 -10.70 -16.37 19.28
C GLU A 149 -10.22 -16.04 20.70
N ARG A 150 -11.13 -16.07 21.65
CA ARG A 150 -10.79 -15.93 23.08
C ARG A 150 -11.55 -16.95 23.91
N GLU A 151 -10.89 -17.49 24.92
CA GLU A 151 -11.55 -18.34 25.91
C GLU A 151 -12.47 -17.49 26.80
N SER A 152 -13.67 -17.99 27.03
CA SER A 152 -14.62 -17.39 27.98
C SER A 152 -14.06 -17.40 29.39
N MET A 153 -14.22 -16.32 30.16
CA MET A 153 -13.86 -16.27 31.59
C MET A 153 -14.51 -17.35 32.44
N MET A 154 -15.61 -17.93 31.97
CA MET A 154 -16.30 -19.04 32.66
C MET A 154 -15.80 -20.44 32.27
N GLY A 155 -14.69 -20.53 31.52
CA GLY A 155 -13.98 -21.77 31.15
C GLY A 155 -14.82 -22.78 30.37
N LYS A 156 -14.40 -23.11 29.16
CA LYS A 156 -14.81 -24.16 28.22
C LYS A 156 -15.43 -23.71 26.89
N MET A 157 -15.77 -22.45 26.68
CA MET A 157 -16.24 -21.99 25.36
C MET A 157 -15.22 -21.04 24.73
N VAL A 158 -14.78 -21.36 23.50
CA VAL A 158 -14.03 -20.44 22.66
C VAL A 158 -15.02 -19.49 22.00
N LEU A 159 -14.91 -18.22 22.32
CA LEU A 159 -15.72 -17.15 21.72
C LEU A 159 -14.98 -16.60 20.49
N LYS A 160 -15.67 -16.61 19.35
CA LYS A 160 -15.15 -16.03 18.10
C LYS A 160 -15.71 -14.63 17.94
N GLY A 161 -14.81 -13.65 17.84
CA GLY A 161 -15.13 -12.25 17.63
C GLY A 161 -14.73 -11.81 16.22
N LYS A 162 -15.58 -11.03 15.55
CA LYS A 162 -15.29 -10.39 14.27
C LYS A 162 -15.71 -8.93 14.32
N LEU A 163 -14.98 -8.06 13.62
CA LEU A 163 -15.42 -6.69 13.40
C LEU A 163 -16.60 -6.66 12.43
N SER A 164 -17.71 -6.09 12.85
CA SER A 164 -18.92 -5.98 12.03
C SER A 164 -19.08 -4.61 11.38
N SER A 165 -18.43 -3.57 11.91
CA SER A 165 -18.44 -2.22 11.35
C SER A 165 -17.16 -1.49 11.75
N LEU A 166 -16.66 -0.69 10.83
CA LEU A 166 -15.55 0.24 11.03
C LEU A 166 -15.95 1.61 10.47
N LYS A 167 -15.82 2.64 11.31
CA LYS A 167 -16.01 4.05 10.91
C LYS A 167 -14.71 4.80 11.19
N TYR A 168 -14.45 5.85 10.42
CA TYR A 168 -13.31 6.75 10.62
C TYR A 168 -13.78 8.19 10.74
N GLN A 169 -13.08 9.01 11.53
CA GLN A 169 -13.44 10.39 11.78
C GLN A 169 -12.94 11.30 10.66
N VAL A 170 -13.82 12.20 10.20
CA VAL A 170 -13.49 13.32 9.29
C VAL A 170 -14.12 14.59 9.89
N GLY A 171 -13.27 15.51 10.36
CA GLY A 171 -13.77 16.64 11.14
C GLY A 171 -14.41 16.17 12.45
N GLU A 172 -15.68 16.51 12.67
CA GLU A 172 -16.45 16.06 13.84
C GLU A 172 -17.27 14.80 13.58
N ASP A 173 -17.44 14.39 12.31
CA ASP A 173 -18.27 13.29 11.90
C ASP A 173 -17.52 11.97 11.79
N TYR A 174 -18.27 10.86 11.91
CA TYR A 174 -17.78 9.51 11.66
C TYR A 174 -18.41 8.93 10.41
N LEU A 175 -17.61 8.64 9.41
CA LEU A 175 -18.03 8.04 8.14
C LEU A 175 -17.78 6.54 8.16
N GLU A 176 -18.69 5.76 7.58
CA GLU A 176 -18.49 4.32 7.43
C GLU A 176 -17.39 4.04 6.40
N CYS A 177 -16.52 3.08 6.72
CA CYS A 177 -15.53 2.59 5.78
C CYS A 177 -16.22 1.83 4.65
N ARG A 178 -15.78 2.11 3.43
CA ARG A 178 -16.19 1.30 2.27
C ARG A 178 -15.63 -0.12 2.43
N MET A 179 -16.45 -1.12 2.15
CA MET A 179 -16.01 -2.53 2.11
C MET A 179 -15.86 -3.00 0.67
N ILE A 180 -14.74 -3.65 0.37
CA ILE A 180 -14.50 -4.34 -0.90
C ILE A 180 -13.93 -5.72 -0.57
N LYS A 181 -14.61 -6.79 -0.95
CA LYS A 181 -14.20 -8.19 -0.69
C LYS A 181 -13.87 -8.45 0.79
N ASP A 182 -14.70 -7.95 1.68
CA ASP A 182 -14.54 -8.04 3.14
C ASP A 182 -13.41 -7.19 3.74
N ASP A 183 -12.66 -6.42 2.97
CA ASP A 183 -11.65 -5.50 3.46
C ASP A 183 -12.24 -4.09 3.67
N TYR A 184 -11.89 -3.44 4.79
CA TYR A 184 -12.24 -2.05 5.06
C TYR A 184 -11.28 -1.09 4.37
N ILE A 185 -11.82 -0.05 3.75
CA ILE A 185 -11.02 0.96 3.05
C ILE A 185 -11.29 2.35 3.64
N ILE A 186 -10.23 3.00 4.13
CA ILE A 186 -10.22 4.40 4.54
C ILE A 186 -9.57 5.22 3.42
N PRO A 187 -10.28 6.12 2.73
CA PRO A 187 -9.70 6.97 1.70
C PRO A 187 -8.69 7.95 2.32
N ILE A 188 -7.47 7.99 1.77
CA ILE A 188 -6.42 8.85 2.32
C ILE A 188 -6.61 10.33 1.98
N SER A 189 -7.44 10.69 0.99
CA SER A 189 -7.75 12.08 0.61
C SER A 189 -8.26 12.94 1.77
N LYS A 190 -8.82 12.33 2.81
CA LYS A 190 -9.29 13.00 4.02
C LYS A 190 -8.26 13.04 5.16
N LEU A 191 -7.10 12.44 4.95
CA LEU A 191 -6.06 12.30 5.95
C LEU A 191 -4.93 13.31 5.71
N ARG A 192 -4.25 13.68 6.78
CA ARG A 192 -3.00 14.41 6.77
C ARG A 192 -1.91 13.54 7.35
N PHE A 193 -0.73 13.59 6.76
CA PHE A 193 0.42 12.80 7.16
C PHE A 193 1.53 13.74 7.60
N HIS A 194 2.03 13.50 8.79
CA HIS A 194 3.22 14.17 9.30
C HIS A 194 4.46 13.43 8.81
N TYR A 195 5.43 14.15 8.25
CA TYR A 195 6.69 13.58 7.80
C TYR A 195 7.79 13.80 8.83
N SER A 196 8.42 12.71 9.28
CA SER A 196 9.66 12.73 10.07
C SER A 196 10.84 12.49 9.13
N LYS A 197 11.65 13.56 8.91
CA LYS A 197 12.84 13.51 8.06
C LYS A 197 13.91 12.57 8.61
N GLU A 198 14.13 12.62 9.93
CA GLU A 198 15.16 11.82 10.60
C GLU A 198 14.89 10.33 10.50
N GLU A 199 13.63 9.93 10.63
CA GLU A 199 13.21 8.53 10.56
C GLU A 199 12.80 8.11 9.15
N ARG A 200 12.61 9.07 8.21
CA ARG A 200 12.07 8.87 6.86
C ARG A 200 10.75 8.11 6.89
N ILE A 201 9.80 8.59 7.68
CA ILE A 201 8.48 8.01 7.83
C ILE A 201 7.38 9.05 7.67
N LEU A 202 6.25 8.60 7.13
CA LEU A 202 4.99 9.35 7.14
C LEU A 202 4.08 8.73 8.20
N GLN A 203 3.51 9.57 9.06
CA GLN A 203 2.63 9.14 10.14
C GLN A 203 1.30 9.86 10.07
N THR A 204 0.24 9.17 10.42
CA THR A 204 -1.07 9.78 10.67
C THR A 204 -1.80 9.05 11.79
N SER A 205 -2.65 9.78 12.50
CA SER A 205 -3.52 9.23 13.53
C SER A 205 -4.96 9.41 13.10
N VAL A 206 -5.72 8.33 13.05
CA VAL A 206 -7.13 8.31 12.65
C VAL A 206 -7.97 7.84 13.81
N LYS A 207 -8.92 8.67 14.28
CA LYS A 207 -9.92 8.17 15.23
C LYS A 207 -10.89 7.27 14.48
N ILE A 208 -11.12 6.09 15.03
CA ILE A 208 -12.01 5.09 14.47
C ILE A 208 -13.06 4.67 15.49
N LYS A 209 -14.24 4.29 15.00
CA LYS A 209 -15.24 3.55 15.76
C LYS A 209 -15.31 2.13 15.26
N VAL A 210 -15.19 1.19 16.16
CA VAL A 210 -15.23 -0.25 15.86
C VAL A 210 -16.42 -0.88 16.56
N LYS A 211 -17.12 -1.73 15.85
CA LYS A 211 -18.23 -2.53 16.40
C LYS A 211 -17.90 -4.01 16.26
N PRO A 212 -17.46 -4.68 17.35
CA PRO A 212 -17.23 -6.11 17.31
C PRO A 212 -18.53 -6.89 17.49
N THR A 213 -18.56 -8.10 16.93
CA THR A 213 -19.58 -9.13 17.21
C THR A 213 -18.91 -10.35 17.80
N VAL A 214 -19.53 -10.96 18.80
CA VAL A 214 -19.08 -12.21 19.41
C VAL A 214 -20.20 -13.24 19.26
N GLY A 215 -20.04 -14.17 18.34
CA GLY A 215 -21.10 -15.07 17.93
C GLY A 215 -22.31 -14.30 17.38
N LYS A 216 -23.47 -14.38 18.04
CA LYS A 216 -24.71 -13.65 17.70
C LYS A 216 -24.88 -12.33 18.48
N ILE A 217 -23.96 -11.99 19.37
CA ILE A 217 -24.05 -10.82 20.26
C ILE A 217 -23.32 -9.65 19.61
N HIS A 218 -24.03 -8.56 19.37
CA HIS A 218 -23.44 -7.30 18.96
C HIS A 218 -22.96 -6.53 20.19
N MET A 219 -21.68 -6.21 20.21
CA MET A 219 -21.08 -5.37 21.24
C MET A 219 -21.34 -3.88 20.92
N PRO A 220 -21.34 -3.00 21.93
CA PRO A 220 -21.43 -1.55 21.67
C PRO A 220 -20.24 -1.05 20.85
N GLU A 221 -20.47 0.04 20.10
CA GLU A 221 -19.38 0.72 19.41
C GLU A 221 -18.38 1.27 20.42
N SER A 222 -17.10 1.11 20.13
CA SER A 222 -16.00 1.69 20.90
C SER A 222 -15.14 2.61 20.04
N ILE A 223 -14.65 3.70 20.65
CA ILE A 223 -13.74 4.64 20.00
C ILE A 223 -12.31 4.17 20.27
N ALA A 224 -11.50 4.22 19.22
CA ALA A 224 -10.07 3.92 19.28
C ALA A 224 -9.28 4.89 18.39
N ILE A 225 -7.97 4.93 18.54
CA ILE A 225 -7.05 5.72 17.72
C ILE A 225 -6.15 4.75 16.96
N MET A 226 -6.20 4.79 15.65
CA MET A 226 -5.31 4.03 14.78
C MET A 226 -4.15 4.92 14.36
N ASN A 227 -2.94 4.60 14.79
CA ASN A 227 -1.72 5.23 14.32
C ASN A 227 -1.18 4.44 13.14
N VAL A 228 -0.92 5.13 12.03
CA VAL A 228 -0.45 4.58 10.77
C VAL A 228 0.95 5.10 10.50
N ILE A 229 1.86 4.21 10.08
CA ILE A 229 3.25 4.53 9.73
C ILE A 229 3.56 3.92 8.36
N ILE A 230 3.97 4.78 7.43
CA ILE A 230 4.47 4.41 6.10
C ILE A 230 5.98 4.69 6.08
N LYS A 231 6.75 3.64 5.86
CA LYS A 231 8.21 3.71 5.80
C LYS A 231 8.72 3.34 4.41
#